data_e048228033a81544a66e85fb2d1db862
#
_entry.id   e048228033a81544a66e85fb2d1db862
#
_cell.length_a   1.000
_cell.length_b   1.000
_cell.length_c   1.000
_cell.angle_alpha   90.00
_cell.angle_beta   90.00
_cell.angle_gamma   90.00
#
_symmetry.space_group_name_H-M   'P 1'
#
loop_
_entity.id
_entity.type
_entity.pdbx_description
1 polymer ?
#
loop_
_entity_poly.entity_id
_entity_poly.type
_entity_poly.pdbx_seq_one_letter_code
_entity_poly.pdbx_strand_id
1 'polypeptide(L)'
;MLKKIINGRTDLVFEFVANGESPATKDSDGVSLMQWCAYFGDVSALRFLLAAGEQLESLGINNDLNGASFHGHWQLCQFLIENGADALCPLPETAETPLHSAICRPNNPALRQVVEVLVKNGANPNAKTIPGIETGSFMRDCRTKGETPLHRAAAFADEDVIDILCEAGAKLDLPDVNGDTPLSWA
;
A
#
# COMPACT_ATOMS: atom_id res chain seq x y z
N MET A 1 -22.59 8.14 -15.23
CA MET A 1 -21.12 8.35 -15.23
C MET A 1 -20.47 7.68 -14.03
N LEU A 2 -20.97 7.89 -12.81
CA LEU A 2 -20.42 7.30 -11.57
C LEU A 2 -20.15 5.79 -11.68
N LYS A 3 -21.12 4.97 -12.18
CA LYS A 3 -20.90 3.52 -12.40
C LYS A 3 -19.70 3.17 -13.28
N LYS A 4 -19.30 4.03 -14.19
CA LYS A 4 -18.10 3.79 -15.03
C LYS A 4 -16.84 4.11 -14.25
N ILE A 5 -16.84 5.15 -13.41
CA ILE A 5 -15.71 5.55 -12.57
C ILE A 5 -15.39 4.43 -11.58
N ILE A 6 -16.38 3.92 -10.86
CA ILE A 6 -16.20 2.82 -9.89
C ILE A 6 -15.76 1.49 -10.53
N ASN A 7 -15.90 1.36 -11.85
CA ASN A 7 -15.41 0.23 -12.65
C ASN A 7 -14.08 0.55 -13.37
N GLY A 8 -13.32 1.53 -12.91
CA GLY A 8 -11.97 1.81 -13.36
C GLY A 8 -11.81 2.93 -14.41
N ARG A 9 -12.91 3.57 -14.86
CA ARG A 9 -12.84 4.71 -15.78
C ARG A 9 -12.67 6.02 -14.98
N THR A 10 -11.60 6.10 -14.18
CA THR A 10 -11.27 7.27 -13.36
C THR A 10 -10.98 8.53 -14.16
N ASP A 11 -10.62 8.37 -15.44
CA ASP A 11 -10.52 9.44 -16.42
C ASP A 11 -11.81 10.26 -16.58
N LEU A 12 -12.98 9.67 -16.27
CA LEU A 12 -14.26 10.36 -16.32
C LEU A 12 -14.55 11.27 -15.12
N VAL A 13 -13.71 11.25 -14.09
CA VAL A 13 -13.87 12.14 -12.92
C VAL A 13 -13.82 13.61 -13.32
N PHE A 14 -12.96 13.98 -14.25
CA PHE A 14 -12.86 15.34 -14.76
C PHE A 14 -14.17 15.85 -15.40
N GLU A 15 -14.76 15.02 -16.27
CA GLU A 15 -16.03 15.33 -16.92
C GLU A 15 -17.21 15.30 -15.93
N PHE A 16 -17.17 14.35 -14.97
CA PHE A 16 -18.20 14.20 -13.93
C PHE A 16 -18.37 15.49 -13.13
N VAL A 17 -17.25 16.03 -12.63
CA VAL A 17 -17.24 17.28 -11.86
C VAL A 17 -17.52 18.51 -12.75
N ALA A 18 -17.01 18.54 -13.99
CA ALA A 18 -17.29 19.63 -14.94
C ALA A 18 -18.78 19.74 -15.30
N ASN A 19 -19.52 18.63 -15.25
CA ASN A 19 -20.97 18.60 -15.47
C ASN A 19 -21.78 19.02 -14.22
N GLY A 20 -21.12 19.51 -13.16
CA GLY A 20 -21.76 20.05 -11.96
C GLY A 20 -22.01 19.04 -10.86
N GLU A 21 -21.52 17.82 -10.99
CA GLU A 21 -21.58 16.82 -9.94
C GLU A 21 -20.53 17.12 -8.84
N SER A 22 -20.83 16.80 -7.59
CA SER A 22 -19.94 17.08 -6.48
C SER A 22 -18.67 16.22 -6.52
N PRO A 23 -17.47 16.80 -6.31
CA PRO A 23 -16.24 16.03 -6.12
C PRO A 23 -16.29 15.12 -4.88
N ALA A 24 -17.11 15.46 -3.87
CA ALA A 24 -17.34 14.67 -2.66
C ALA A 24 -18.35 13.53 -2.85
N THR A 25 -18.79 13.25 -4.09
CA THR A 25 -19.76 12.19 -4.37
C THR A 25 -19.26 10.84 -3.89
N LYS A 26 -20.18 10.09 -3.25
CA LYS A 26 -19.98 8.70 -2.82
C LYS A 26 -20.91 7.77 -3.58
N ASP A 27 -20.50 6.53 -3.73
CA ASP A 27 -21.36 5.48 -4.26
C ASP A 27 -22.38 4.95 -3.23
N SER A 28 -23.13 3.90 -3.59
CA SER A 28 -24.15 3.28 -2.73
C SER A 28 -23.56 2.66 -1.44
N ASP A 29 -22.29 2.31 -1.44
CA ASP A 29 -21.59 1.69 -0.33
C ASP A 29 -20.82 2.72 0.51
N GLY A 30 -20.95 4.01 0.15
CA GLY A 30 -20.33 5.12 0.84
C GLY A 30 -18.87 5.38 0.46
N VAL A 31 -18.36 4.71 -0.57
CA VAL A 31 -16.99 4.89 -1.08
C VAL A 31 -16.92 6.16 -1.93
N SER A 32 -15.99 7.05 -1.61
CA SER A 32 -15.82 8.33 -2.31
C SER A 32 -15.11 8.21 -3.65
N LEU A 33 -15.23 9.25 -4.50
CA LEU A 33 -14.44 9.36 -5.72
C LEU A 33 -12.93 9.32 -5.44
N MET A 34 -12.48 9.98 -4.35
CA MET A 34 -11.09 9.93 -3.89
C MET A 34 -10.62 8.50 -3.66
N GLN A 35 -11.40 7.72 -2.91
CA GLN A 35 -11.08 6.32 -2.61
C GLN A 35 -11.05 5.45 -3.88
N TRP A 36 -11.99 5.64 -4.81
CA TRP A 36 -11.96 4.92 -6.08
C TRP A 36 -10.76 5.29 -6.94
N CYS A 37 -10.40 6.58 -7.02
CA CYS A 37 -9.20 7.01 -7.75
C CYS A 37 -7.91 6.44 -7.12
N ALA A 38 -7.83 6.39 -5.79
CA ALA A 38 -6.72 5.77 -5.09
C ALA A 38 -6.65 4.25 -5.33
N TYR A 39 -7.80 3.56 -5.27
CA TYR A 39 -7.89 2.12 -5.54
C TYR A 39 -7.35 1.75 -6.93
N PHE A 40 -7.59 2.60 -7.94
CA PHE A 40 -7.07 2.41 -9.30
C PHE A 40 -5.70 3.08 -9.54
N GLY A 41 -5.12 3.75 -8.56
CA GLY A 41 -3.80 4.38 -8.65
C GLY A 41 -3.76 5.65 -9.52
N ASP A 42 -4.90 6.29 -9.77
CA ASP A 42 -4.98 7.47 -10.65
C ASP A 42 -4.58 8.75 -9.90
N VAL A 43 -3.29 9.04 -9.89
CA VAL A 43 -2.73 10.27 -9.29
C VAL A 43 -3.26 11.55 -9.94
N SER A 44 -3.57 11.51 -11.25
CA SER A 44 -4.09 12.68 -11.98
C SER A 44 -5.48 13.06 -11.50
N ALA A 45 -6.36 12.05 -11.35
CA ALA A 45 -7.70 12.26 -10.81
C ALA A 45 -7.66 12.71 -9.34
N LEU A 46 -6.74 12.15 -8.52
CA LEU A 46 -6.55 12.60 -7.14
C LEU A 46 -6.12 14.06 -7.06
N ARG A 47 -5.11 14.49 -7.84
CA ARG A 47 -4.69 15.89 -7.89
C ARG A 47 -5.83 16.83 -8.29
N PHE A 48 -6.66 16.40 -9.23
CA PHE A 48 -7.84 17.17 -9.65
C PHE A 48 -8.87 17.31 -8.53
N LEU A 49 -9.20 16.21 -7.84
CA LEU A 49 -10.13 16.21 -6.71
C LEU A 49 -9.63 17.08 -5.55
N LEU A 50 -8.32 17.03 -5.25
CA LEU A 50 -7.69 17.92 -4.26
C LEU A 50 -7.84 19.41 -4.66
N ALA A 51 -7.62 19.73 -5.93
CA ALA A 51 -7.82 21.10 -6.44
C ALA A 51 -9.30 21.53 -6.37
N ALA A 52 -10.22 20.58 -6.40
CA ALA A 52 -11.67 20.79 -6.21
C ALA A 52 -12.10 20.85 -4.73
N GLY A 53 -11.15 20.77 -3.78
CA GLY A 53 -11.40 20.95 -2.35
C GLY A 53 -11.46 19.67 -1.50
N GLU A 54 -11.29 18.51 -2.11
CA GLU A 54 -11.17 17.25 -1.38
C GLU A 54 -9.85 17.19 -0.58
N GLN A 55 -9.78 16.25 0.40
CA GLN A 55 -8.64 16.13 1.29
C GLN A 55 -8.13 14.68 1.29
N LEU A 56 -6.80 14.47 1.34
CA LEU A 56 -6.20 13.12 1.34
C LEU A 56 -6.56 12.31 2.58
N GLU A 57 -6.82 12.98 3.70
CA GLU A 57 -7.25 12.33 4.94
C GLU A 57 -8.55 11.53 4.78
N SER A 58 -9.36 11.85 3.77
CA SER A 58 -10.55 11.08 3.39
C SER A 58 -10.25 9.66 2.89
N LEU A 59 -9.01 9.37 2.52
CA LEU A 59 -8.56 8.03 2.16
C LEU A 59 -8.42 7.11 3.38
N GLY A 60 -8.30 7.67 4.58
CA GLY A 60 -8.17 6.91 5.82
C GLY A 60 -6.77 6.95 6.44
N ILE A 61 -6.44 5.91 7.20
CA ILE A 61 -5.18 5.85 7.95
C ILE A 61 -3.99 6.00 7.00
N ASN A 62 -3.10 6.94 7.34
CA ASN A 62 -1.87 7.21 6.58
C ASN A 62 -2.14 7.44 5.08
N ASN A 63 -3.26 8.10 4.76
CA ASN A 63 -3.74 8.35 3.40
C ASN A 63 -3.81 7.09 2.54
N ASP A 64 -4.07 5.93 3.15
CA ASP A 64 -4.10 4.60 2.53
C ASP A 64 -2.81 4.20 1.79
N LEU A 65 -1.64 4.60 2.31
CA LEU A 65 -0.35 4.19 1.74
C LEU A 65 -0.16 2.67 1.75
N ASN A 66 -0.73 1.97 2.73
CA ASN A 66 -0.72 0.50 2.78
C ASN A 66 -1.51 -0.11 1.61
N GLY A 67 -2.68 0.42 1.31
CA GLY A 67 -3.49 -0.01 0.16
C GLY A 67 -2.81 0.27 -1.18
N ALA A 68 -2.25 1.48 -1.35
CA ALA A 68 -1.47 1.83 -2.55
C ALA A 68 -0.27 0.89 -2.76
N SER A 69 0.42 0.53 -1.66
CA SER A 69 1.55 -0.41 -1.68
C SER A 69 1.10 -1.83 -2.04
N PHE A 70 -0.01 -2.30 -1.46
CA PHE A 70 -0.61 -3.60 -1.74
C PHE A 70 -0.99 -3.76 -3.22
N HIS A 71 -1.57 -2.72 -3.81
CA HIS A 71 -1.98 -2.74 -5.23
C HIS A 71 -0.82 -2.52 -6.21
N GLY A 72 0.36 -2.15 -5.74
CA GLY A 72 1.53 -1.92 -6.59
C GLY A 72 1.54 -0.55 -7.27
N HIS A 73 0.81 0.42 -6.74
CA HIS A 73 0.69 1.76 -7.31
C HIS A 73 1.86 2.67 -6.88
N TRP A 74 3.08 2.39 -7.36
CA TRP A 74 4.28 3.09 -6.93
C TRP A 74 4.23 4.61 -7.12
N GLN A 75 3.62 5.13 -8.22
CA GLN A 75 3.43 6.56 -8.42
C GLN A 75 2.49 7.16 -7.36
N LEU A 76 1.45 6.40 -6.97
CA LEU A 76 0.56 6.81 -5.90
C LEU A 76 1.30 6.79 -4.56
N CYS A 77 2.09 5.76 -4.26
CA CYS A 77 2.91 5.72 -3.04
C CYS A 77 3.82 6.95 -2.94
N GLN A 78 4.54 7.28 -4.01
CA GLN A 78 5.38 8.47 -4.06
C GLN A 78 4.57 9.75 -3.81
N PHE A 79 3.42 9.88 -4.49
CA PHE A 79 2.54 11.04 -4.35
C PHE A 79 2.01 11.19 -2.91
N LEU A 80 1.56 10.11 -2.29
CA LEU A 80 1.03 10.13 -0.92
C LEU A 80 2.11 10.52 0.09
N ILE A 81 3.33 10.00 -0.06
CA ILE A 81 4.47 10.33 0.81
C ILE A 81 4.86 11.81 0.65
N GLU A 82 4.92 12.32 -0.57
CA GLU A 82 5.17 13.75 -0.84
C GLU A 82 4.09 14.67 -0.22
N ASN A 83 2.91 14.13 0.05
CA ASN A 83 1.79 14.84 0.69
C ASN A 83 1.54 14.40 2.15
N GLY A 84 2.56 13.89 2.83
CA GLY A 84 2.57 13.70 4.27
C GLY A 84 2.25 12.29 4.78
N ALA A 85 2.05 11.29 3.89
CA ALA A 85 1.99 9.91 4.33
C ALA A 85 3.37 9.43 4.82
N ASP A 86 3.39 8.61 5.87
CA ASP A 86 4.60 8.12 6.50
C ASP A 86 4.89 6.67 6.11
N ALA A 87 6.04 6.44 5.46
CA ALA A 87 6.48 5.10 5.07
C ALA A 87 6.77 4.17 6.28
N LEU A 88 6.90 4.73 7.48
CA LEU A 88 7.09 3.98 8.73
C LEU A 88 5.78 3.62 9.42
N CYS A 89 4.66 4.28 9.08
CA CYS A 89 3.41 4.15 9.81
C CYS A 89 2.83 2.73 9.68
N PRO A 90 2.71 1.98 10.80
CA PRO A 90 2.13 0.65 10.80
C PRO A 90 0.61 0.71 10.86
N LEU A 91 -0.05 -0.34 10.39
CA LEU A 91 -1.46 -0.56 10.67
C LEU A 91 -1.66 -0.83 12.17
N PRO A 92 -2.66 -0.21 12.82
CA PRO A 92 -2.81 -0.27 14.29
C PRO A 92 -2.99 -1.70 14.84
N GLU A 93 -3.66 -2.57 14.11
CA GLU A 93 -4.02 -3.91 14.59
C GLU A 93 -2.91 -4.92 14.38
N THR A 94 -2.30 -4.92 13.21
CA THR A 94 -1.34 -5.94 12.76
C THR A 94 0.12 -5.50 12.88
N ALA A 95 0.36 -4.19 13.04
CA ALA A 95 1.67 -3.55 12.87
C ALA A 95 2.30 -3.78 11.48
N GLU A 96 1.51 -4.14 10.48
CA GLU A 96 1.97 -4.20 9.10
C GLU A 96 2.30 -2.80 8.60
N THR A 97 3.51 -2.59 8.14
CA THR A 97 3.95 -1.35 7.49
C THR A 97 3.62 -1.38 5.99
N PRO A 98 3.73 -0.26 5.26
CA PRO A 98 3.60 -0.26 3.80
C PRO A 98 4.52 -1.28 3.10
N LEU A 99 5.73 -1.56 3.62
CA LEU A 99 6.60 -2.63 3.09
C LEU A 99 5.98 -4.02 3.24
N HIS A 100 5.36 -4.33 4.37
CA HIS A 100 4.65 -5.60 4.54
C HIS A 100 3.50 -5.73 3.56
N SER A 101 2.73 -4.64 3.36
CA SER A 101 1.60 -4.62 2.44
C SER A 101 2.03 -4.77 0.98
N ALA A 102 3.18 -4.19 0.59
CA ALA A 102 3.75 -4.36 -0.74
C ALA A 102 4.12 -5.83 -1.02
N ILE A 103 4.73 -6.51 -0.02
CA ILE A 103 5.29 -7.86 -0.16
C ILE A 103 4.32 -8.89 0.44
N CYS A 104 3.12 -8.98 -0.10
CA CYS A 104 2.08 -9.86 0.44
C CYS A 104 1.58 -10.92 -0.56
N ARG A 105 2.01 -10.85 -1.80
CA ARG A 105 1.58 -11.76 -2.87
C ARG A 105 2.67 -11.93 -3.93
N PRO A 106 2.76 -13.13 -4.54
CA PRO A 106 3.68 -13.37 -5.64
C PRO A 106 3.25 -12.60 -6.92
N ASN A 107 4.19 -12.45 -7.84
CA ASN A 107 3.95 -11.93 -9.19
C ASN A 107 3.35 -10.51 -9.26
N ASN A 108 3.71 -9.62 -8.34
CA ASN A 108 3.39 -8.21 -8.47
C ASN A 108 4.46 -7.52 -9.36
N PRO A 109 4.14 -7.15 -10.61
CA PRO A 109 5.14 -6.61 -11.55
C PRO A 109 5.68 -5.24 -11.14
N ALA A 110 5.00 -4.55 -10.24
CA ALA A 110 5.40 -3.24 -9.72
C ALA A 110 6.04 -3.32 -8.32
N LEU A 111 6.25 -4.53 -7.78
CA LEU A 111 6.75 -4.74 -6.43
C LEU A 111 8.08 -4.02 -6.20
N ARG A 112 9.03 -4.18 -7.11
CA ARG A 112 10.33 -3.54 -7.06
C ARG A 112 10.21 -2.02 -6.91
N GLN A 113 9.43 -1.37 -7.78
CA GLN A 113 9.26 0.08 -7.77
C GLN A 113 8.61 0.58 -6.46
N VAL A 114 7.63 -0.18 -5.94
CA VAL A 114 7.01 0.16 -4.65
C VAL A 114 8.03 0.06 -3.53
N VAL A 115 8.80 -1.03 -3.46
CA VAL A 115 9.82 -1.22 -2.42
C VAL A 115 10.91 -0.15 -2.52
N GLU A 116 11.40 0.18 -3.73
CA GLU A 116 12.35 1.27 -3.95
C GLU A 116 11.82 2.62 -3.42
N VAL A 117 10.57 2.96 -3.74
CA VAL A 117 9.93 4.19 -3.24
C VAL A 117 9.86 4.20 -1.72
N LEU A 118 9.40 3.13 -1.11
CA LEU A 118 9.24 3.04 0.34
C LEU A 118 10.58 3.11 1.07
N VAL A 119 11.58 2.34 0.63
CA VAL A 119 12.93 2.31 1.22
C VAL A 119 13.62 3.67 1.08
N LYS A 120 13.54 4.31 -0.09
CA LYS A 120 14.08 5.65 -0.33
C LYS A 120 13.49 6.70 0.62
N ASN A 121 12.24 6.49 1.05
CA ASN A 121 11.54 7.39 1.97
C ASN A 121 11.58 6.88 3.44
N GLY A 122 12.54 6.03 3.77
CA GLY A 122 12.89 5.67 5.14
C GLY A 122 12.10 4.51 5.73
N ALA A 123 11.38 3.73 4.92
CA ALA A 123 10.69 2.53 5.43
C ALA A 123 11.67 1.59 6.15
N ASN A 124 11.25 1.04 7.29
CA ASN A 124 12.08 0.16 8.11
C ASN A 124 11.98 -1.30 7.64
N PRO A 125 13.04 -1.89 7.05
CA PRO A 125 13.02 -3.26 6.58
C PRO A 125 13.03 -4.31 7.71
N ASN A 126 13.23 -3.87 8.97
CA ASN A 126 13.27 -4.71 10.15
C ASN A 126 12.02 -4.56 11.05
N ALA A 127 11.00 -3.82 10.60
CA ALA A 127 9.74 -3.75 11.32
C ALA A 127 9.13 -5.15 11.46
N LYS A 128 8.51 -5.43 12.61
CA LYS A 128 7.85 -6.71 12.88
C LYS A 128 6.36 -6.53 13.01
N THR A 129 5.60 -7.47 12.50
CA THR A 129 4.15 -7.54 12.73
C THR A 129 3.82 -7.99 14.15
N ILE A 130 2.59 -7.75 14.62
CA ILE A 130 2.07 -8.32 15.87
C ILE A 130 1.64 -9.76 15.59
N PRO A 131 2.17 -10.78 16.32
CA PRO A 131 1.85 -12.18 16.03
C PRO A 131 0.39 -12.54 16.30
N GLY A 132 -0.17 -13.42 15.49
CA GLY A 132 -1.46 -14.06 15.73
C GLY A 132 -2.68 -13.26 15.28
N ILE A 133 -2.50 -12.11 14.63
CA ILE A 133 -3.59 -11.27 14.12
C ILE A 133 -3.91 -11.65 12.67
N GLU A 134 -5.20 -11.74 12.33
CA GLU A 134 -5.61 -11.92 10.94
C GLU A 134 -5.22 -10.71 10.11
N THR A 135 -4.64 -10.96 8.95
CA THR A 135 -4.23 -9.90 8.03
C THR A 135 -5.04 -9.95 6.74
N GLY A 136 -5.59 -8.81 6.35
CA GLY A 136 -6.28 -8.67 5.06
C GLY A 136 -5.33 -8.53 3.87
N SER A 137 -4.06 -8.24 4.13
CA SER A 137 -3.04 -8.02 3.10
C SER A 137 -2.35 -9.31 2.64
N PHE A 138 -2.34 -10.32 3.48
CA PHE A 138 -1.72 -11.61 3.23
C PHE A 138 -2.80 -12.64 2.96
N MET A 139 -2.54 -13.77 2.36
CA MET A 139 -3.54 -14.76 1.96
C MET A 139 -4.69 -14.89 2.97
N ARG A 140 -5.92 -15.05 2.48
CA ARG A 140 -7.10 -15.31 3.34
C ARG A 140 -6.78 -16.38 4.38
N ASP A 141 -7.20 -16.14 5.61
CA ASP A 141 -7.02 -17.01 6.77
C ASP A 141 -5.57 -17.14 7.28
N CYS A 142 -4.64 -16.28 6.83
CA CYS A 142 -3.31 -16.21 7.40
C CYS A 142 -3.27 -15.25 8.59
N ARG A 143 -2.51 -15.66 9.60
CA ARG A 143 -2.17 -14.79 10.75
C ARG A 143 -0.73 -14.35 10.67
N THR A 144 -0.50 -13.13 11.08
CA THR A 144 0.84 -12.57 11.24
C THR A 144 1.66 -13.40 12.25
N LYS A 145 2.96 -13.50 12.03
CA LYS A 145 3.88 -14.33 12.83
C LYS A 145 5.00 -13.52 13.50
N GLY A 146 4.88 -12.19 13.57
CA GLY A 146 6.00 -11.35 13.98
C GLY A 146 7.11 -11.31 12.92
N GLU A 147 6.74 -11.57 11.70
CA GLU A 147 7.63 -11.55 10.54
C GLU A 147 8.03 -10.12 10.17
N THR A 148 9.19 -10.00 9.50
CA THR A 148 9.67 -8.77 8.88
C THR A 148 9.32 -8.76 7.38
N PRO A 149 9.45 -7.60 6.69
CA PRO A 149 9.34 -7.55 5.23
C PRO A 149 10.23 -8.55 4.52
N LEU A 150 11.44 -8.82 5.04
CA LEU A 150 12.37 -9.78 4.44
C LEU A 150 11.88 -11.24 4.53
N HIS A 151 11.15 -11.63 5.57
CA HIS A 151 10.50 -12.95 5.62
C HIS A 151 9.52 -13.11 4.45
N ARG A 152 8.65 -12.10 4.23
CA ARG A 152 7.70 -12.11 3.11
C ARG A 152 8.42 -12.10 1.76
N ALA A 153 9.50 -11.33 1.63
CA ALA A 153 10.30 -11.28 0.41
C ALA A 153 10.92 -12.64 0.08
N ALA A 154 11.46 -13.35 1.07
CA ALA A 154 12.00 -14.69 0.88
C ALA A 154 10.96 -15.70 0.35
N ALA A 155 9.69 -15.53 0.73
CA ALA A 155 8.60 -16.42 0.27
C ALA A 155 8.00 -16.02 -1.09
N PHE A 156 8.03 -14.73 -1.50
CA PHE A 156 7.20 -14.24 -2.61
C PHE A 156 7.91 -13.31 -3.60
N ALA A 157 9.05 -12.73 -3.24
CA ALA A 157 9.74 -11.75 -4.08
C ALA A 157 10.84 -12.40 -4.93
N ASP A 158 11.30 -11.64 -5.92
CA ASP A 158 12.48 -11.95 -6.67
C ASP A 158 13.77 -11.49 -5.96
N GLU A 159 14.91 -11.87 -6.50
CA GLU A 159 16.23 -11.54 -5.96
C GLU A 159 16.45 -10.02 -5.88
N ASP A 160 15.98 -9.27 -6.88
CA ASP A 160 16.14 -7.81 -6.93
C ASP A 160 15.51 -7.14 -5.69
N VAL A 161 14.31 -7.59 -5.27
CA VAL A 161 13.62 -7.04 -4.10
C VAL A 161 14.33 -7.44 -2.80
N ILE A 162 14.85 -8.66 -2.72
CA ILE A 162 15.64 -9.12 -1.57
C ILE A 162 16.90 -8.27 -1.44
N ASP A 163 17.60 -8.01 -2.54
CA ASP A 163 18.81 -7.18 -2.55
C ASP A 163 18.51 -5.74 -2.09
N ILE A 164 17.44 -5.12 -2.59
CA ILE A 164 17.03 -3.78 -2.14
C ILE A 164 16.78 -3.74 -0.63
N LEU A 165 16.12 -4.75 -0.07
CA LEU A 165 15.88 -4.82 1.37
C LEU A 165 17.18 -5.03 2.16
N CYS A 166 18.09 -5.86 1.66
CA CYS A 166 19.40 -6.09 2.27
C CYS A 166 20.26 -4.83 2.24
N GLU A 167 20.31 -4.13 1.11
CA GLU A 167 21.01 -2.84 0.98
C GLU A 167 20.42 -1.77 1.93
N ALA A 168 19.10 -1.82 2.18
CA ALA A 168 18.43 -0.97 3.15
C ALA A 168 18.68 -1.39 4.62
N GLY A 169 19.46 -2.45 4.87
CA GLY A 169 19.83 -2.91 6.21
C GLY A 169 18.87 -3.94 6.80
N ALA A 170 18.15 -4.71 5.98
CA ALA A 170 17.38 -5.85 6.47
C ALA A 170 18.30 -6.89 7.11
N LYS A 171 17.92 -7.37 8.30
CA LYS A 171 18.66 -8.39 9.03
C LYS A 171 18.19 -9.78 8.61
N LEU A 172 19.14 -10.62 8.22
CA LEU A 172 18.90 -11.97 7.69
C LEU A 172 18.56 -12.99 8.79
N ASP A 173 18.86 -12.67 10.04
CA ASP A 173 18.81 -13.56 11.20
C ASP A 173 17.71 -13.23 12.21
N LEU A 174 16.85 -12.26 11.93
CA LEU A 174 15.71 -11.95 12.80
C LEU A 174 14.72 -13.10 12.77
N PRO A 175 14.39 -13.74 13.91
CA PRO A 175 13.39 -14.80 13.93
C PRO A 175 11.97 -14.22 13.98
N ASP A 176 11.01 -14.95 13.43
CA ASP A 176 9.58 -14.77 13.70
C ASP A 176 9.20 -15.36 15.07
N VAL A 177 7.92 -15.45 15.40
CA VAL A 177 7.43 -16.00 16.68
C VAL A 177 7.72 -17.51 16.85
N ASN A 178 7.91 -18.24 15.75
CA ASN A 178 8.23 -19.67 15.75
C ASN A 178 9.75 -19.93 15.81
N GLY A 179 10.56 -18.88 15.73
CA GLY A 179 12.01 -18.97 15.60
C GLY A 179 12.51 -19.11 14.16
N ASP A 180 11.61 -19.01 13.17
CA ASP A 180 11.97 -19.08 11.77
C ASP A 180 12.59 -17.75 11.32
N THR A 181 13.72 -17.83 10.61
CA THR A 181 14.38 -16.68 9.97
C THR A 181 13.85 -16.47 8.55
N PRO A 182 14.12 -15.33 7.90
CA PRO A 182 13.76 -15.15 6.50
C PRO A 182 14.18 -16.30 5.58
N LEU A 183 15.36 -16.88 5.81
CA LEU A 183 15.84 -18.03 5.04
C LEU A 183 14.96 -19.28 5.22
N SER A 184 14.33 -19.44 6.38
CA SER A 184 13.41 -20.58 6.62
C SER A 184 12.06 -20.42 5.88
N TRP A 185 11.77 -19.23 5.39
CA TRP A 185 10.53 -18.93 4.63
C TRP A 185 10.72 -19.11 3.11
N ALA A 186 11.99 -19.19 2.61
CA ALA A 186 12.31 -19.43 1.21
C ALA A 186 12.08 -20.88 0.84
#